data_e0fe7a3f6d381ff88ec1b73e551951b2
#
_entry.id   e0fe7a3f6d381ff88ec1b73e551951b2
#
_cell.length_a   1.000
_cell.length_b   1.000
_cell.length_c   1.000
_cell.angle_alpha   90.00
_cell.angle_beta   90.00
_cell.angle_gamma   90.00
#
_symmetry.space_group_name_H-M   'P 1'
#
loop_
_entity.id
_entity.type
_entity.pdbx_description
1 polymer ?
#
loop_
_entity_poly.entity_id
_entity_poly.type
_entity_poly.pdbx_seq_one_letter_code
_entity_poly.pdbx_strand_id
1 'polypeptide(L)'
;MKPTATPVRLPVAAPTVVDGDLFQRLRALRRSLADAEGVPAYIVFSDAVLARMAAERPTDEASLLAVAGVGPAKLARYGEAFLRLLRDA
;
A
#
# COMPACT_ATOMS: atom_id res chain seq x y z
N MET A 1 13.55 -10.29 29.10
CA MET A 1 13.38 -9.89 28.48
C MET A 1 13.33 -9.29 27.99
N LYS A 2 13.11 -9.68 28.05
CA LYS A 2 12.68 -9.11 27.45
C LYS A 2 12.65 -8.56 26.78
N PRO A 3 12.52 -8.87 26.89
CA PRO A 3 12.06 -8.30 26.07
C PRO A 3 12.04 -7.77 25.52
N THR A 4 11.93 -8.10 25.83
CA THR A 4 11.46 -7.64 25.05
C THR A 4 11.25 -7.22 24.41
N ALA A 5 11.17 -7.68 24.85
CA ALA A 5 10.54 -7.35 24.07
C ALA A 5 10.15 -6.99 23.53
N THR A 6 10.04 -7.33 24.02
CA THR A 6 9.27 -7.03 23.35
C THR A 6 8.85 -6.53 22.87
N PRO A 7 8.64 -6.77 23.17
CA PRO A 7 7.77 -6.31 22.53
C PRO A 7 7.33 -5.79 22.11
N VAL A 8 7.21 -5.94 22.40
CA VAL A 8 6.48 -5.50 21.67
C VAL A 8 6.05 -5.14 21.04
N ARG A 9 5.79 -5.37 21.38
CA ARG A 9 5.24 -5.15 20.60
C ARG A 9 4.46 -4.92 20.45
N LEU A 10 4.23 -5.14 20.84
CA LEU A 10 3.24 -4.94 20.49
C LEU A 10 2.54 -4.67 20.15
N PRO A 11 2.18 -4.73 20.41
CA PRO A 11 1.35 -4.52 19.84
C PRO A 11 0.77 -4.17 19.51
N VAL A 12 0.49 -4.15 19.70
CA VAL A 12 -0.05 -3.92 19.00
C VAL A 12 -0.71 -3.44 18.62
N ALA A 13 -1.09 -3.41 18.76
CA ALA A 13 -1.67 -3.03 18.13
C ALA A 13 -2.23 -2.56 17.66
N ALA A 14 -2.55 -2.41 17.63
CA ALA A 14 -3.08 -1.99 17.00
C ALA A 14 -3.55 -1.79 16.34
N PRO A 15 -3.84 -1.83 16.39
CA PRO A 15 -4.36 -2.00 15.35
C PRO A 15 -4.90 -1.42 14.38
N THR A 16 -4.91 -1.03 14.16
CA THR A 16 -5.40 -0.61 13.30
C THR A 16 -5.06 -0.58 12.24
N VAL A 17 -5.31 -0.87 12.33
CA VAL A 17 -4.90 -1.10 11.67
C VAL A 17 -4.41 -1.32 10.40
N VAL A 18 -3.60 -0.58 9.96
CA VAL A 18 -2.91 -0.74 8.71
C VAL A 18 -1.93 -1.87 8.88
N ASP A 19 -1.98 -2.82 7.95
CA ASP A 19 -1.02 -3.89 7.92
C ASP A 19 0.34 -3.30 7.51
N GLY A 20 1.27 -3.25 8.44
CA GLY A 20 2.57 -2.65 8.21
C GLY A 20 3.38 -3.35 7.14
N ASP A 21 3.28 -4.68 7.08
CA ASP A 21 3.97 -5.46 6.05
C ASP A 21 3.39 -5.15 4.67
N LEU A 22 2.07 -5.13 4.55
CA LEU A 22 1.44 -4.81 3.28
C LEU A 22 1.78 -3.40 2.84
N PHE A 23 1.78 -2.44 3.78
CA PHE A 23 2.15 -1.07 3.47
C PHE A 23 3.57 -0.99 2.91
N GLN A 24 4.52 -1.69 3.52
CA GLN A 24 5.90 -1.70 3.06
C GLN A 24 6.03 -2.33 1.67
N ARG A 25 5.26 -3.38 1.42
CA ARG A 25 5.25 -4.03 0.10
C ARG A 25 4.68 -3.10 -0.96
N LEU A 26 3.65 -2.34 -0.62
CA LEU A 26 3.08 -1.35 -1.52
C LEU A 26 4.09 -0.23 -1.80
N ARG A 27 4.83 0.19 -0.80
CA ARG A 27 5.87 1.20 -0.99
C ARG A 27 6.97 0.71 -1.91
N ALA A 28 7.39 -0.54 -1.75
CA ALA A 28 8.42 -1.11 -2.60
C ALA A 28 7.95 -1.18 -4.05
N LEU A 29 6.70 -1.58 -4.27
CA LEU A 29 6.14 -1.61 -5.62
C LEU A 29 6.06 -0.20 -6.20
N ARG A 30 5.59 0.77 -5.42
CA ARG A 30 5.52 2.16 -5.86
C ARG A 30 6.90 2.66 -6.29
N ARG A 31 7.92 2.33 -5.51
CA ARG A 31 9.28 2.76 -5.83
C ARG A 31 9.75 2.17 -7.15
N SER A 32 9.49 0.88 -7.36
CA SER A 32 9.86 0.23 -8.61
C SER A 32 9.20 0.90 -9.81
N LEU A 33 7.91 1.21 -9.68
CA LEU A 33 7.18 1.86 -10.77
C LEU A 33 7.68 3.28 -11.02
N ALA A 34 7.95 4.03 -9.95
CA ALA A 34 8.46 5.39 -10.07
C ALA A 34 9.84 5.39 -10.72
N ASP A 35 10.71 4.48 -10.29
CA ASP A 35 12.05 4.37 -10.86
C ASP A 35 12.00 4.03 -12.34
N ALA A 36 11.11 3.12 -12.71
CA ALA A 36 10.96 2.71 -14.11
C ALA A 36 10.52 3.88 -15.00
N GLU A 37 9.74 4.80 -14.44
CA GLU A 37 9.26 5.96 -15.19
C GLU A 37 10.13 7.21 -15.00
N GLY A 38 11.09 7.16 -14.09
CA GLY A 38 11.95 8.29 -13.81
C GLY A 38 11.23 9.45 -13.14
N VAL A 39 10.24 9.15 -12.30
CA VAL A 39 9.46 10.18 -11.61
C VAL A 39 9.56 9.98 -10.10
N PRO A 40 9.29 11.04 -9.31
CA PRO A 40 9.23 10.89 -7.86
C PRO A 40 8.13 9.92 -7.44
N ALA A 41 8.34 9.24 -6.33
CA ALA A 41 7.41 8.23 -5.84
C ALA A 41 5.98 8.75 -5.67
N TYR A 42 5.82 9.99 -5.18
CA TYR A 42 4.49 10.55 -4.93
C TYR A 42 3.69 10.79 -6.21
N ILE A 43 4.35 10.81 -7.36
CA ILE A 43 3.66 10.94 -8.64
C ILE A 43 2.87 9.68 -8.95
N VAL A 44 3.35 8.51 -8.52
CA VAL A 44 2.60 7.26 -8.65
C VAL A 44 1.41 7.30 -7.68
N PHE A 45 1.69 7.31 -6.38
CA PHE A 45 0.68 7.46 -5.32
C PHE A 45 1.36 8.04 -4.09
N SER A 46 0.61 8.83 -3.31
CA SER A 46 1.13 9.35 -2.06
C SER A 46 1.12 8.25 -0.98
N ASP A 47 1.86 8.49 0.11
CA ASP A 47 1.85 7.57 1.25
C ASP A 47 0.43 7.39 1.81
N ALA A 48 -0.36 8.46 1.83
CA ALA A 48 -1.72 8.39 2.33
C ALA A 48 -2.57 7.43 1.50
N VAL A 49 -2.40 7.43 0.18
CA VAL A 49 -3.12 6.52 -0.70
C VAL A 49 -2.69 5.08 -0.45
N LEU A 50 -1.39 4.85 -0.30
CA LEU A 50 -0.89 3.51 0.00
C LEU A 50 -1.41 3.00 1.34
N ALA A 51 -1.50 3.87 2.33
CA ALA A 51 -2.05 3.50 3.64
C ALA A 51 -3.52 3.09 3.50
N ARG A 52 -4.29 3.80 2.68
CA ARG A 52 -5.67 3.44 2.42
C ARG A 52 -5.77 2.09 1.71
N MET A 53 -4.89 1.83 0.74
CA MET A 53 -4.86 0.53 0.08
C MET A 53 -4.57 -0.60 1.08
N ALA A 54 -3.62 -0.38 2.00
CA ALA A 54 -3.27 -1.38 2.99
C ALA A 54 -4.43 -1.64 3.95
N ALA A 55 -5.18 -0.60 4.30
CA ALA A 55 -6.31 -0.72 5.21
C ALA A 55 -7.53 -1.35 4.53
N GLU A 56 -7.82 -0.93 3.31
CA GLU A 56 -9.05 -1.34 2.61
C GLU A 56 -8.88 -2.62 1.81
N ARG A 57 -7.65 -2.91 1.41
CA ARG A 57 -7.29 -4.14 0.68
C ARG A 57 -8.18 -4.40 -0.54
N PRO A 58 -8.26 -3.44 -1.46
CA PRO A 58 -9.05 -3.63 -2.68
C PRO A 58 -8.47 -4.78 -3.51
N THR A 59 -9.34 -5.60 -4.09
CA THR A 59 -8.91 -6.76 -4.87
C THR A 59 -9.42 -6.75 -6.30
N ASP A 60 -10.19 -5.73 -6.68
CA ASP A 60 -10.63 -5.56 -8.07
C ASP A 60 -10.56 -4.09 -8.44
N GLU A 61 -10.76 -3.80 -9.73
CA GLU A 61 -10.63 -2.45 -10.24
C GLU A 61 -11.62 -1.49 -9.61
N ALA A 62 -12.85 -1.93 -9.43
CA ALA A 62 -13.87 -1.07 -8.85
C ALA A 62 -13.52 -0.68 -7.42
N SER A 63 -13.07 -1.63 -6.62
CA SER A 63 -12.67 -1.38 -5.25
C SER A 63 -11.45 -0.48 -5.18
N LEU A 64 -10.49 -0.68 -6.08
CA LEU A 64 -9.29 0.15 -6.10
C LEU A 64 -9.62 1.57 -6.52
N LEU A 65 -10.48 1.73 -7.51
CA LEU A 65 -10.91 3.05 -7.96
C LEU A 65 -11.65 3.80 -6.84
N ALA A 66 -12.31 3.08 -5.96
CA ALA A 66 -13.03 3.69 -4.84
C ALA A 66 -12.10 4.21 -3.75
N VAL A 67 -10.83 3.80 -3.75
CA VAL A 67 -9.86 4.32 -2.78
C VAL A 67 -9.62 5.79 -3.08
N ALA A 68 -9.74 6.63 -2.05
CA ALA A 68 -9.53 8.07 -2.22
C ALA A 68 -8.11 8.34 -2.71
N GLY A 69 -7.99 9.10 -3.78
CA GLY A 69 -6.69 9.42 -4.37
C GLY A 69 -6.32 8.54 -5.55
N VAL A 70 -7.09 7.49 -5.83
CA VAL A 70 -6.90 6.66 -7.02
C VAL A 70 -7.86 7.13 -8.09
N GLY A 71 -7.34 7.79 -9.12
CA GLY A 71 -8.16 8.26 -10.23
C GLY A 71 -8.13 7.26 -11.39
N PRO A 72 -9.03 7.44 -12.38
CA PRO A 72 -9.06 6.52 -13.53
C PRO A 72 -7.73 6.45 -14.29
N ALA A 73 -7.04 7.57 -14.43
CA ALA A 73 -5.76 7.58 -15.14
C ALA A 73 -4.71 6.75 -14.41
N LYS A 74 -4.63 6.88 -13.09
CA LYS A 74 -3.69 6.11 -12.30
C LYS A 74 -4.07 4.65 -12.24
N LEU A 75 -5.36 4.36 -12.18
CA LEU A 75 -5.84 2.99 -12.24
C LEU A 75 -5.41 2.34 -13.56
N ALA A 76 -5.55 3.05 -14.68
CA ALA A 76 -5.16 2.52 -15.98
C ALA A 76 -3.66 2.26 -16.07
N ARG A 77 -2.85 3.13 -15.46
CA ARG A 77 -1.39 3.00 -15.57
C ARG A 77 -0.81 2.00 -14.57
N TYR A 78 -1.29 2.01 -13.35
CA TYR A 78 -0.65 1.26 -12.25
C TYR A 78 -1.57 0.24 -11.59
N GLY A 79 -2.85 0.29 -11.89
CA GLY A 79 -3.85 -0.49 -11.16
C GLY A 79 -3.56 -1.98 -11.15
N GLU A 80 -3.18 -2.54 -12.29
CA GLU A 80 -2.95 -3.97 -12.37
C GLU A 80 -1.82 -4.44 -11.46
N ALA A 81 -0.73 -3.68 -11.41
CA ALA A 81 0.41 -4.04 -10.57
C ALA A 81 0.02 -4.03 -9.09
N PHE A 82 -0.71 -3.01 -8.67
CA PHE A 82 -1.15 -2.92 -7.29
C PHE A 82 -2.20 -3.98 -6.95
N LEU A 83 -3.12 -4.26 -7.87
CA LEU A 83 -4.12 -5.31 -7.65
C LEU A 83 -3.47 -6.68 -7.49
N ARG A 84 -2.45 -6.98 -8.29
CA ARG A 84 -1.72 -8.23 -8.16
C ARG A 84 -1.15 -8.40 -6.76
N LEU A 85 -0.48 -7.36 -6.27
CA LEU A 85 0.11 -7.41 -4.95
C LEU A 85 -0.97 -7.55 -3.87
N LEU A 86 -2.06 -6.80 -4.00
CA LEU A 86 -3.14 -6.82 -3.02
C LEU A 86 -3.87 -8.16 -3.01
N ARG A 87 -4.00 -8.82 -4.16
CA ARG A 87 -4.62 -10.15 -4.23
C ARG A 87 -3.75 -11.21 -3.58
N ASP A 88 -2.44 -11.05 -3.65
CA ASP A 88 -1.48 -11.98 -3.05
C ASP A 88 -1.29 -11.75 -1.56
N ALA A 89 -1.72 -10.62 -1.06
CA ALA A 89 -1.49 -10.26 0.35
C ALA A 89 -2.36 -11.01 1.33
#